data_b2425665667f723ec6562a39281f0efa
#
_entry.id   b2425665667f723ec6562a39281f0efa
#
_cell.length_a   1.000
_cell.length_b   1.000
_cell.length_c   1.000
_cell.angle_alpha   90.00
_cell.angle_beta   90.00
_cell.angle_gamma   90.00
#
_symmetry.space_group_name_H-M   'P 1'
#
loop_
_entity.id
_entity.type
_entity.pdbx_description
1 polymer ?
#
loop_
_entity_poly.entity_id
_entity_poly.type
_entity_poly.pdbx_seq_one_letter_code
_entity_poly.pdbx_strand_id
1 'polypeptide(L)'
;MRMVPINLESSKAFLQVNGEYLIERLIRQLHEVGIKKIYVVVGFMKEQFEYLIDEFGVELVINTEYAGKNNLHSMKLVSDHLANAYVVPCDIWCDKNPFRTAELYSWYMVSDLVDEQSDVRVNRKMELVRTSQTAGNAMIGIAYLTAEDAALVTERIVQLVEKAAYDDSFWEEALYKKDRMIVAARVVHACDVVEINTYEQLRDLDSDSEQLKSDAIAVIAKQLQADPKAV
;
A
#
# COMPACT_ATOMS: atom_id res chain seq x y z
N MET A 1 -10.52 10.86 -6.25
CA MET A 1 -10.55 10.89 -4.76
C MET A 1 -11.74 10.03 -4.32
N ARG A 2 -11.48 8.78 -3.88
CA ARG A 2 -12.55 7.80 -3.59
C ARG A 2 -13.04 7.83 -2.14
N MET A 3 -12.38 8.58 -1.25
CA MET A 3 -12.70 8.66 0.19
C MET A 3 -12.76 10.12 0.71
N VAL A 4 -13.36 11.01 -0.04
CA VAL A 4 -13.68 12.37 0.43
C VAL A 4 -14.91 12.28 1.35
N PRO A 5 -14.97 12.91 2.54
CA PRO A 5 -14.02 13.94 3.04
C PRO A 5 -12.80 13.43 3.82
N ILE A 6 -12.73 12.17 4.23
CA ILE A 6 -11.64 11.67 5.11
C ILE A 6 -10.26 12.04 4.57
N ASN A 7 -10.03 11.84 3.27
CA ASN A 7 -8.74 12.14 2.62
C ASN A 7 -8.36 13.63 2.57
N LEU A 8 -9.26 14.53 2.94
CA LEU A 8 -8.97 15.96 3.03
C LEU A 8 -8.40 16.35 4.40
N GLU A 9 -8.72 15.56 5.44
CA GLU A 9 -8.40 15.86 6.83
C GLU A 9 -7.31 14.92 7.39
N SER A 10 -7.14 13.75 6.79
CA SER A 10 -6.18 12.74 7.25
C SER A 10 -5.63 11.91 6.08
N SER A 11 -4.40 11.41 6.23
CA SER A 11 -3.85 10.41 5.33
C SER A 11 -4.60 9.08 5.46
N LYS A 12 -4.72 8.30 4.38
CA LYS A 12 -5.26 6.93 4.40
C LYS A 12 -4.55 6.01 5.41
N ALA A 13 -3.28 6.27 5.72
CA ALA A 13 -2.51 5.57 6.73
C ALA A 13 -3.17 5.58 8.12
N PHE A 14 -3.99 6.61 8.39
CA PHE A 14 -4.72 6.80 9.65
C PHE A 14 -6.20 6.40 9.55
N LEU A 15 -6.56 5.59 8.57
CA LEU A 15 -7.84 4.89 8.62
C LEU A 15 -7.81 3.90 9.78
N GLN A 16 -8.93 3.81 10.50
CA GLN A 16 -9.08 2.91 11.64
C GLN A 16 -9.94 1.71 11.25
N VAL A 17 -9.48 0.54 11.63
CA VAL A 17 -10.24 -0.70 11.60
C VAL A 17 -10.18 -1.30 13.01
N ASN A 18 -11.33 -1.53 13.62
CA ASN A 18 -11.46 -2.00 15.00
C ASN A 18 -10.68 -1.14 16.02
N GLY A 19 -10.64 0.18 15.78
CA GLY A 19 -9.98 1.15 16.66
C GLY A 19 -8.45 1.21 16.51
N GLU A 20 -7.86 0.53 15.55
CA GLU A 20 -6.42 0.50 15.28
C GLU A 20 -6.09 1.20 13.94
N TYR A 21 -5.13 2.13 13.92
CA TYR A 21 -4.66 2.74 12.67
C TYR A 21 -3.92 1.74 11.79
N LEU A 22 -4.16 1.78 10.47
CA LEU A 22 -3.53 0.87 9.51
C LEU A 22 -2.01 0.88 9.62
N ILE A 23 -1.40 2.07 9.62
CA ILE A 23 0.05 2.20 9.70
C ILE A 23 0.64 1.65 11.00
N GLU A 24 -0.03 1.88 12.13
CA GLU A 24 0.43 1.37 13.42
C GLU A 24 0.36 -0.16 13.48
N ARG A 25 -0.73 -0.73 12.96
CA ARG A 25 -0.89 -2.18 12.85
C ARG A 25 0.24 -2.80 12.02
N LEU A 26 0.52 -2.25 10.84
CA LEU A 26 1.61 -2.73 9.98
C LEU A 26 2.97 -2.65 10.68
N ILE A 27 3.26 -1.55 11.38
CA ILE A 27 4.51 -1.39 12.14
C ILE A 27 4.59 -2.42 13.27
N ARG A 28 3.50 -2.65 14.05
CA ARG A 28 3.46 -3.66 15.10
C ARG A 28 3.69 -5.07 14.54
N GLN A 29 3.03 -5.41 13.43
CA GLN A 29 3.22 -6.70 12.76
C GLN A 29 4.67 -6.92 12.28
N LEU A 30 5.34 -5.87 11.78
CA LEU A 30 6.77 -5.92 11.44
C LEU A 30 7.64 -6.10 12.69
N HIS A 31 7.35 -5.39 13.78
CA HIS A 31 8.05 -5.52 15.05
C HIS A 31 7.91 -6.92 15.67
N GLU A 32 6.73 -7.54 15.60
CA GLU A 32 6.46 -8.90 16.09
C GLU A 32 7.39 -9.95 15.48
N VAL A 33 7.78 -9.76 14.21
CA VAL A 33 8.73 -10.65 13.52
C VAL A 33 10.18 -10.19 13.61
N GLY A 34 10.45 -9.19 14.46
CA GLY A 34 11.82 -8.72 14.76
C GLY A 34 12.37 -7.67 13.80
N ILE A 35 11.56 -7.13 12.88
CA ILE A 35 11.97 -6.04 11.98
C ILE A 35 11.81 -4.72 12.73
N LYS A 36 12.93 -4.09 13.08
CA LYS A 36 12.96 -2.85 13.87
C LYS A 36 13.27 -1.62 13.05
N LYS A 37 13.99 -1.78 11.94
CA LYS A 37 14.39 -0.65 11.09
C LYS A 37 13.32 -0.44 10.03
N ILE A 38 12.54 0.62 10.20
CA ILE A 38 11.41 0.95 9.34
C ILE A 38 11.55 2.39 8.87
N TYR A 39 11.51 2.58 7.54
CA TYR A 39 11.46 3.88 6.89
C TYR A 39 10.03 4.14 6.43
N VAL A 40 9.47 5.28 6.83
CA VAL A 40 8.15 5.73 6.39
C VAL A 40 8.34 6.91 5.44
N VAL A 41 8.04 6.72 4.16
CA VAL A 41 8.13 7.78 3.16
C VAL A 41 6.85 8.59 3.21
N VAL A 42 6.97 9.87 3.54
CA VAL A 42 5.86 10.79 3.77
C VAL A 42 5.90 11.99 2.82
N GLY A 43 4.74 12.49 2.44
CA GLY A 43 4.61 13.69 1.61
C GLY A 43 3.46 14.54 2.11
N PHE A 44 2.24 14.20 1.73
CA PHE A 44 1.02 14.87 2.16
C PHE A 44 0.80 14.68 3.67
N MET A 45 0.52 15.77 4.38
CA MET A 45 0.26 15.77 5.84
C MET A 45 1.35 15.08 6.67
N LYS A 46 2.62 15.27 6.30
CA LYS A 46 3.79 14.62 6.95
C LYS A 46 3.82 14.82 8.47
N GLU A 47 3.29 15.93 8.96
CA GLU A 47 3.25 16.26 10.40
C GLU A 47 2.42 15.24 11.21
N GLN A 48 1.43 14.62 10.60
CA GLN A 48 0.62 13.57 11.24
C GLN A 48 1.42 12.30 11.56
N PHE A 49 2.58 12.10 10.92
CA PHE A 49 3.42 10.91 11.09
C PHE A 49 4.54 11.09 12.11
N GLU A 50 4.78 12.31 12.61
CA GLU A 50 5.94 12.61 13.49
C GLU A 50 5.93 11.79 14.79
N TYR A 51 4.78 11.53 15.39
CA TYR A 51 4.66 10.75 16.61
C TYR A 51 5.16 9.29 16.44
N LEU A 52 5.14 8.75 15.21
CA LEU A 52 5.63 7.40 14.94
C LEU A 52 7.13 7.24 15.22
N ILE A 53 7.89 8.35 15.18
CA ILE A 53 9.31 8.35 15.53
C ILE A 53 9.48 7.97 17.00
N ASP A 54 8.75 8.65 17.88
CA ASP A 54 8.88 8.48 19.33
C ASP A 54 8.21 7.19 19.81
N GLU A 55 7.05 6.82 19.24
CA GLU A 55 6.28 5.67 19.71
C GLU A 55 6.75 4.34 19.12
N PHE A 56 7.22 4.34 17.88
CA PHE A 56 7.56 3.12 17.16
C PHE A 56 9.02 3.05 16.70
N GLY A 57 9.80 4.13 16.85
CA GLY A 57 11.20 4.16 16.44
C GLY A 57 11.41 4.12 14.93
N VAL A 58 10.46 4.61 14.14
CA VAL A 58 10.58 4.68 12.69
C VAL A 58 11.43 5.87 12.25
N GLU A 59 11.98 5.82 11.04
CA GLU A 59 12.64 6.95 10.39
C GLU A 59 11.71 7.53 9.31
N LEU A 60 11.41 8.84 9.37
CA LEU A 60 10.62 9.52 8.36
C LEU A 60 11.51 10.01 7.22
N VAL A 61 11.12 9.68 5.98
CA VAL A 61 11.76 10.17 4.76
C VAL A 61 10.78 11.08 4.02
N ILE A 62 11.14 12.35 3.85
CA ILE A 62 10.22 13.33 3.27
C ILE A 62 10.34 13.34 1.75
N ASN A 63 9.24 13.02 1.06
CA ASN A 63 9.11 13.22 -0.37
C ASN A 63 8.51 14.61 -0.65
N THR A 64 9.30 15.54 -1.14
CA THR A 64 8.85 16.89 -1.49
C THR A 64 8.16 16.98 -2.86
N GLU A 65 8.29 15.95 -3.69
CA GLU A 65 7.72 15.90 -5.04
C GLU A 65 6.39 15.12 -5.11
N TYR A 66 5.82 14.73 -3.95
CA TYR A 66 4.63 13.87 -3.86
C TYR A 66 3.41 14.37 -4.64
N ALA A 67 3.29 15.70 -4.84
CA ALA A 67 2.16 16.29 -5.53
C ALA A 67 2.25 16.19 -7.06
N GLY A 68 3.45 16.04 -7.59
CA GLY A 68 3.72 16.04 -9.04
C GLY A 68 4.22 14.71 -9.58
N LYS A 69 4.51 13.73 -8.71
CA LYS A 69 5.11 12.45 -9.11
C LYS A 69 4.54 11.30 -8.29
N ASN A 70 4.44 10.12 -8.91
CA ASN A 70 3.90 8.93 -8.26
C ASN A 70 4.96 8.20 -7.39
N ASN A 71 4.60 7.07 -6.80
CA ASN A 71 5.36 6.36 -5.77
C ASN A 71 6.70 5.76 -6.26
N LEU A 72 6.95 5.64 -7.55
CA LEU A 72 8.27 5.32 -8.10
C LEU A 72 9.34 6.32 -7.61
N HIS A 73 8.99 7.61 -7.55
CA HIS A 73 9.88 8.65 -7.03
C HIS A 73 10.03 8.59 -5.50
N SER A 74 8.99 8.16 -4.79
CA SER A 74 9.09 7.87 -3.35
C SER A 74 10.07 6.72 -3.09
N MET A 75 10.01 5.65 -3.89
CA MET A 75 10.91 4.50 -3.78
C MET A 75 12.38 4.85 -4.05
N LYS A 76 12.65 5.84 -4.92
CA LYS A 76 14.02 6.33 -5.13
C LYS A 76 14.65 6.85 -3.84
N LEU A 77 13.88 7.54 -2.99
CA LEU A 77 14.38 8.15 -1.75
C LEU A 77 14.89 7.11 -0.74
N VAL A 78 14.39 5.88 -0.83
CA VAL A 78 14.72 4.77 0.07
C VAL A 78 15.36 3.59 -0.66
N SER A 79 15.79 3.78 -1.91
CA SER A 79 16.31 2.70 -2.76
C SER A 79 17.56 2.02 -2.18
N ASP A 80 18.39 2.74 -1.41
CA ASP A 80 19.55 2.19 -0.72
C ASP A 80 19.21 1.26 0.46
N HIS A 81 17.94 1.20 0.84
CA HIS A 81 17.44 0.40 1.97
C HIS A 81 16.60 -0.81 1.54
N LEU A 82 16.53 -1.12 0.26
CA LEU A 82 15.72 -2.21 -0.27
C LEU A 82 16.30 -3.62 -0.06
N ALA A 83 17.58 -3.73 0.31
CA ALA A 83 18.23 -5.02 0.48
C ALA A 83 17.67 -5.78 1.69
N ASN A 84 17.10 -6.98 1.45
CA ASN A 84 16.43 -7.82 2.45
C ASN A 84 15.30 -7.06 3.18
N ALA A 85 14.51 -6.31 2.42
CA ALA A 85 13.48 -5.44 2.97
C ALA A 85 12.09 -5.76 2.42
N TYR A 86 11.08 -5.48 3.25
CA TYR A 86 9.70 -5.39 2.81
C TYR A 86 9.41 -3.99 2.28
N VAL A 87 8.60 -3.93 1.23
CA VAL A 87 7.93 -2.73 0.75
C VAL A 87 6.45 -2.89 1.06
N VAL A 88 5.85 -1.93 1.76
CA VAL A 88 4.49 -2.06 2.29
C VAL A 88 3.73 -0.76 2.05
N PRO A 89 2.60 -0.77 1.31
CA PRO A 89 1.69 0.36 1.26
C PRO A 89 1.04 0.62 2.63
N CYS A 90 0.76 1.88 2.94
CA CYS A 90 0.24 2.26 4.26
C CYS A 90 -1.29 2.16 4.40
N ASP A 91 -2.01 1.85 3.33
CA ASP A 91 -3.48 1.75 3.27
C ASP A 91 -3.97 0.29 3.21
N ILE A 92 -3.18 -0.64 3.74
CA ILE A 92 -3.45 -2.07 3.77
C ILE A 92 -3.85 -2.53 5.17
N TRP A 93 -4.94 -3.28 5.24
CA TRP A 93 -5.30 -4.08 6.41
C TRP A 93 -4.87 -5.53 6.21
N CYS A 94 -4.08 -6.07 7.15
CA CYS A 94 -3.74 -7.48 7.22
C CYS A 94 -4.43 -8.10 8.46
N ASP A 95 -5.37 -9.03 8.24
CA ASP A 95 -6.05 -9.71 9.34
C ASP A 95 -5.05 -10.49 10.22
N LYS A 96 -4.19 -11.26 9.57
CA LYS A 96 -3.06 -11.96 10.20
C LYS A 96 -1.75 -11.36 9.73
N ASN A 97 -0.72 -11.45 10.58
CA ASN A 97 0.61 -10.98 10.25
C ASN A 97 1.17 -11.73 9.02
N PRO A 98 1.36 -11.04 7.87
CA PRO A 98 1.86 -11.66 6.66
C PRO A 98 3.39 -11.72 6.60
N PHE A 99 4.07 -11.03 7.52
CA PHE A 99 5.53 -10.90 7.55
C PHE A 99 6.20 -12.08 8.26
N ARG A 100 7.49 -12.25 7.99
CA ARG A 100 8.33 -13.30 8.59
C ARG A 100 9.68 -12.73 8.97
N THR A 101 10.33 -13.34 9.96
CA THR A 101 11.69 -12.98 10.38
C THR A 101 12.71 -13.13 9.25
N ALA A 102 12.50 -14.09 8.33
CA ALA A 102 13.36 -14.34 7.18
C ALA A 102 12.53 -14.83 6.00
N GLU A 103 12.88 -14.36 4.82
CA GLU A 103 12.32 -14.79 3.54
C GLU A 103 13.42 -15.42 2.67
N LEU A 104 13.07 -16.42 1.88
CA LEU A 104 14.05 -17.17 1.09
C LEU A 104 14.26 -16.61 -0.32
N TYR A 105 13.31 -15.85 -0.84
CA TYR A 105 13.32 -15.28 -2.18
C TYR A 105 12.46 -14.02 -2.24
N SER A 106 12.69 -13.23 -3.27
CA SER A 106 11.87 -12.04 -3.53
C SER A 106 10.50 -12.38 -4.06
N TRP A 107 9.49 -11.69 -3.56
CA TRP A 107 8.11 -11.90 -3.96
C TRP A 107 7.30 -10.60 -3.92
N TYR A 108 6.21 -10.60 -4.67
CA TYR A 108 5.19 -9.55 -4.68
C TYR A 108 3.81 -10.15 -4.43
N MET A 109 3.04 -9.51 -3.56
CA MET A 109 1.74 -10.00 -3.12
C MET A 109 0.63 -9.58 -4.06
N VAL A 110 -0.20 -10.56 -4.44
CA VAL A 110 -1.42 -10.37 -5.21
C VAL A 110 -2.57 -11.12 -4.54
N SER A 111 -3.78 -10.63 -4.75
CA SER A 111 -5.00 -11.31 -4.30
C SER A 111 -5.42 -12.41 -5.27
N ASP A 112 -6.20 -13.36 -4.77
CA ASP A 112 -6.94 -14.32 -5.59
C ASP A 112 -8.16 -13.69 -6.30
N LEU A 113 -8.51 -12.45 -5.97
CA LEU A 113 -9.53 -11.69 -6.71
C LEU A 113 -9.06 -11.29 -8.10
N VAL A 114 -10.01 -11.29 -9.03
CA VAL A 114 -9.83 -10.72 -10.36
C VAL A 114 -10.16 -9.23 -10.30
N ASP A 115 -9.24 -8.41 -10.78
CA ASP A 115 -9.42 -6.97 -10.95
C ASP A 115 -9.41 -6.63 -12.44
N GLU A 116 -10.48 -5.99 -12.91
CA GLU A 116 -10.64 -5.59 -14.31
C GLU A 116 -9.62 -4.52 -14.76
N GLN A 117 -9.02 -3.80 -13.81
CA GLN A 117 -8.00 -2.79 -14.08
C GLN A 117 -6.57 -3.35 -14.03
N SER A 118 -6.39 -4.57 -13.53
CA SER A 118 -5.07 -5.20 -13.45
C SER A 118 -4.71 -5.89 -14.77
N ASP A 119 -3.53 -5.58 -15.27
CA ASP A 119 -2.90 -6.26 -16.42
C ASP A 119 -1.92 -7.36 -15.98
N VAL A 120 -1.89 -7.73 -14.69
CA VAL A 120 -0.92 -8.68 -14.11
C VAL A 120 -1.61 -10.00 -13.78
N ARG A 121 -1.04 -11.12 -14.24
CA ARG A 121 -1.52 -12.47 -13.91
C ARG A 121 -0.43 -13.34 -13.33
N VAL A 122 -0.85 -14.20 -12.41
CA VAL A 122 -0.01 -15.30 -11.91
C VAL A 122 -0.13 -16.48 -12.85
N ASN A 123 1.00 -16.92 -13.39
CA ASN A 123 1.04 -18.12 -14.23
C ASN A 123 1.25 -19.40 -13.40
N ARG A 124 1.25 -20.58 -14.06
CA ARG A 124 1.43 -21.89 -13.38
C ARG A 124 2.78 -22.05 -12.68
N LYS A 125 3.76 -21.21 -12.99
CA LYS A 125 5.09 -21.22 -12.37
C LYS A 125 5.20 -20.22 -11.20
N MET A 126 4.07 -19.63 -10.78
CA MET A 126 4.03 -18.56 -9.78
C MET A 126 4.83 -17.32 -10.20
N GLU A 127 4.90 -17.03 -11.49
CA GLU A 127 5.49 -15.81 -12.03
C GLU A 127 4.38 -14.79 -12.32
N LEU A 128 4.68 -13.52 -12.08
CA LEU A 128 3.82 -12.38 -12.38
C LEU A 128 4.12 -11.89 -13.80
N VAL A 129 3.13 -11.99 -14.67
CA VAL A 129 3.27 -11.64 -16.08
C VAL A 129 2.22 -10.64 -16.51
N ARG A 130 2.59 -9.68 -17.36
CA ARG A 130 1.63 -8.80 -18.02
C ARG A 130 0.76 -9.59 -18.98
N THR A 131 -0.51 -9.25 -19.00
CA THR A 131 -1.50 -9.84 -19.90
C THR A 131 -2.16 -8.75 -20.72
N SER A 132 -2.45 -9.05 -21.99
CA SER A 132 -3.28 -8.18 -22.83
C SER A 132 -4.79 -8.33 -22.54
N GLN A 133 -5.17 -9.21 -21.64
CA GLN A 133 -6.56 -9.39 -21.23
C GLN A 133 -6.91 -8.37 -20.15
N THR A 134 -8.14 -7.88 -20.19
CA THR A 134 -8.66 -6.84 -19.31
C THR A 134 -9.07 -7.36 -17.93
N ALA A 135 -8.38 -8.35 -17.36
CA ALA A 135 -8.63 -8.83 -16.02
C ALA A 135 -7.45 -9.63 -15.52
N GLY A 136 -6.76 -9.12 -14.52
CA GLY A 136 -5.63 -9.76 -13.86
C GLY A 136 -5.91 -10.09 -12.40
N ASN A 137 -4.89 -10.49 -11.65
CA ASN A 137 -4.96 -10.57 -10.21
C ASN A 137 -4.93 -9.15 -9.61
N ALA A 138 -5.73 -8.88 -8.58
CA ALA A 138 -5.63 -7.63 -7.85
C ALA A 138 -4.26 -7.53 -7.19
N MET A 139 -3.56 -6.42 -7.44
CA MET A 139 -2.23 -6.15 -6.91
C MET A 139 -2.38 -5.56 -5.50
N ILE A 140 -1.72 -6.16 -4.50
CA ILE A 140 -1.79 -5.71 -3.09
C ILE A 140 -0.69 -4.68 -2.77
N GLY A 141 0.45 -4.75 -3.45
CA GLY A 141 1.55 -3.80 -3.23
C GLY A 141 2.57 -4.22 -2.18
N ILE A 142 2.29 -5.20 -1.32
CA ILE A 142 3.30 -5.73 -0.39
C ILE A 142 4.31 -6.56 -1.17
N ALA A 143 5.60 -6.29 -0.97
CA ALA A 143 6.68 -7.05 -1.58
C ALA A 143 7.82 -7.30 -0.59
N TYR A 144 8.63 -8.32 -0.86
CA TYR A 144 9.92 -8.54 -0.22
C TYR A 144 11.01 -8.65 -1.29
N LEU A 145 12.13 -8.00 -1.06
CA LEU A 145 13.28 -8.02 -1.96
C LEU A 145 14.50 -8.59 -1.22
N THR A 146 15.12 -9.63 -1.79
CA THR A 146 16.44 -10.08 -1.36
C THR A 146 17.51 -9.04 -1.71
N ALA A 147 18.70 -9.13 -1.14
CA ALA A 147 19.77 -8.19 -1.46
C ALA A 147 20.16 -8.22 -2.95
N GLU A 148 20.12 -9.40 -3.58
CA GLU A 148 20.44 -9.58 -4.99
C GLU A 148 19.43 -8.87 -5.90
N ASP A 149 18.13 -9.15 -5.70
CA ASP A 149 17.08 -8.54 -6.52
C ASP A 149 16.93 -7.04 -6.22
N ALA A 150 17.12 -6.63 -4.96
CA ALA A 150 17.09 -5.22 -4.57
C ALA A 150 18.13 -4.38 -5.32
N ALA A 151 19.33 -4.92 -5.56
CA ALA A 151 20.36 -4.23 -6.34
C ALA A 151 19.88 -3.96 -7.78
N LEU A 152 19.25 -4.94 -8.42
CA LEU A 152 18.68 -4.81 -9.77
C LEU A 152 17.52 -3.82 -9.78
N VAL A 153 16.63 -3.89 -8.78
CA VAL A 153 15.48 -2.98 -8.66
C VAL A 153 15.93 -1.55 -8.44
N THR A 154 16.92 -1.33 -7.56
CA THR A 154 17.51 0.01 -7.30
C THR A 154 18.08 0.62 -8.58
N GLU A 155 18.89 -0.14 -9.33
CA GLU A 155 19.43 0.33 -10.60
C GLU A 155 18.31 0.75 -11.56
N ARG A 156 17.24 -0.04 -11.66
CA ARG A 156 16.10 0.26 -12.52
C ARG A 156 15.31 1.47 -12.04
N ILE A 157 15.07 1.62 -10.74
CA ILE A 157 14.42 2.81 -10.18
C ILE A 157 15.17 4.05 -10.61
N VAL A 158 16.51 4.08 -10.42
CA VAL A 158 17.34 5.22 -10.81
C VAL A 158 17.22 5.54 -12.30
N GLN A 159 17.27 4.50 -13.17
CA GLN A 159 17.14 4.68 -14.62
C GLN A 159 15.75 5.19 -15.07
N LEU A 160 14.69 4.78 -14.37
CA LEU A 160 13.32 5.14 -14.73
C LEU A 160 12.98 6.56 -14.29
N VAL A 161 13.34 6.98 -13.07
CA VAL A 161 13.03 8.32 -12.54
C VAL A 161 13.72 9.45 -13.30
N GLU A 162 14.76 9.17 -14.09
CA GLU A 162 15.39 10.16 -14.96
C GLU A 162 14.55 10.52 -16.20
N LYS A 163 13.50 9.76 -16.47
CA LYS A 163 12.67 9.90 -17.66
C LYS A 163 11.29 10.42 -17.27
N ALA A 164 10.92 11.62 -17.70
CA ALA A 164 9.62 12.24 -17.42
C ALA A 164 8.41 11.36 -17.80
N ALA A 165 8.58 10.42 -18.74
CA ALA A 165 7.52 9.44 -19.09
C ALA A 165 7.10 8.53 -17.92
N TYR A 166 7.91 8.44 -16.85
CA TYR A 166 7.66 7.61 -15.67
C TYR A 166 7.29 8.43 -14.42
N ASP A 167 7.05 9.73 -14.55
CA ASP A 167 6.67 10.58 -13.41
C ASP A 167 5.37 10.10 -12.74
N ASP A 168 4.41 9.60 -13.51
CA ASP A 168 3.14 9.05 -13.03
C ASP A 168 3.19 7.53 -12.77
N SER A 169 4.36 6.91 -12.86
CA SER A 169 4.49 5.45 -12.74
C SER A 169 4.54 4.98 -11.28
N PHE A 170 3.99 3.79 -11.08
CA PHE A 170 4.16 3.06 -9.83
C PHE A 170 5.53 2.38 -9.78
N TRP A 171 6.06 2.15 -8.57
CA TRP A 171 7.36 1.55 -8.35
C TRP A 171 7.49 0.12 -8.89
N GLU A 172 6.36 -0.58 -9.02
CA GLU A 172 6.25 -1.91 -9.61
C GLU A 172 6.81 -1.97 -11.04
N GLU A 173 6.86 -0.83 -11.74
CA GLU A 173 7.49 -0.74 -13.05
C GLU A 173 8.96 -1.15 -13.00
N ALA A 174 9.65 -0.89 -11.88
CA ALA A 174 11.02 -1.33 -11.67
C ALA A 174 11.17 -2.85 -11.46
N LEU A 175 10.09 -3.58 -11.14
CA LEU A 175 10.12 -5.03 -11.00
C LEU A 175 10.08 -5.76 -12.34
N TYR A 176 9.65 -5.11 -13.44
CA TYR A 176 9.48 -5.77 -14.72
C TYR A 176 10.77 -5.90 -15.52
N LYS A 177 11.01 -7.10 -16.04
CA LYS A 177 11.95 -7.36 -17.14
C LYS A 177 11.14 -7.79 -18.34
N LYS A 178 10.90 -6.89 -19.29
CA LYS A 178 9.88 -7.02 -20.35
C LYS A 178 8.48 -7.18 -19.72
N ASP A 179 7.78 -8.26 -20.05
CA ASP A 179 6.40 -8.51 -19.61
C ASP A 179 6.30 -9.36 -18.33
N ARG A 180 7.43 -9.61 -17.63
CA ARG A 180 7.47 -10.44 -16.43
C ARG A 180 8.20 -9.74 -15.31
N MET A 181 7.65 -9.84 -14.10
CA MET A 181 8.36 -9.40 -12.89
C MET A 181 9.51 -10.35 -12.57
N ILE A 182 10.59 -9.81 -12.01
CA ILE A 182 11.77 -10.59 -11.56
C ILE A 182 11.52 -11.31 -10.24
N VAL A 183 10.42 -11.00 -9.55
CA VAL A 183 10.01 -11.56 -8.26
C VAL A 183 8.91 -12.60 -8.44
N ALA A 184 8.80 -13.54 -7.49
CA ALA A 184 7.74 -14.55 -7.49
C ALA A 184 6.39 -13.97 -7.03
N ALA A 185 5.29 -14.62 -7.40
CA ALA A 185 3.98 -14.29 -6.88
C ALA A 185 3.77 -14.87 -5.47
N ARG A 186 3.24 -14.07 -4.55
CA ARG A 186 2.61 -14.54 -3.31
C ARG A 186 1.11 -14.26 -3.39
N VAL A 187 0.31 -15.30 -3.58
CA VAL A 187 -1.14 -15.19 -3.69
C VAL A 187 -1.75 -15.30 -2.30
N VAL A 188 -2.62 -14.35 -1.95
CA VAL A 188 -3.38 -14.32 -0.68
C VAL A 188 -4.88 -14.27 -0.96
N HIS A 189 -5.69 -14.70 0.01
CA HIS A 189 -7.13 -14.51 -0.07
C HIS A 189 -7.49 -13.03 0.14
N ALA A 190 -8.48 -12.58 -0.61
CA ALA A 190 -8.95 -11.20 -0.57
C ALA A 190 -9.42 -10.74 0.81
N CYS A 191 -9.88 -11.66 1.67
CA CYS A 191 -10.29 -11.34 3.04
C CYS A 191 -9.13 -11.28 4.04
N ASP A 192 -7.97 -11.87 3.74
CA ASP A 192 -6.82 -11.88 4.64
C ASP A 192 -6.00 -10.58 4.57
N VAL A 193 -5.97 -9.97 3.38
CA VAL A 193 -5.25 -8.71 3.12
C VAL A 193 -6.10 -7.82 2.22
N VAL A 194 -6.46 -6.64 2.70
CA VAL A 194 -7.37 -5.71 2.04
C VAL A 194 -6.72 -4.35 1.88
N GLU A 195 -6.62 -3.85 0.65
CA GLU A 195 -6.30 -2.45 0.38
C GLU A 195 -7.57 -1.61 0.50
N ILE A 196 -7.57 -0.61 1.38
CA ILE A 196 -8.75 0.22 1.66
C ILE A 196 -8.74 1.45 0.75
N ASN A 197 -9.53 1.41 -0.31
CA ASN A 197 -9.67 2.47 -1.29
C ASN A 197 -11.06 3.13 -1.29
N THR A 198 -12.06 2.49 -0.67
CA THR A 198 -13.45 2.96 -0.64
C THR A 198 -14.07 2.85 0.75
N TYR A 199 -15.17 3.59 0.95
CA TYR A 199 -15.96 3.52 2.18
C TYR A 199 -16.59 2.13 2.38
N GLU A 200 -16.97 1.45 1.30
CA GLU A 200 -17.50 0.11 1.33
C GLU A 200 -16.48 -0.87 1.90
N GLN A 201 -15.23 -0.82 1.44
CA GLN A 201 -14.16 -1.68 1.94
C GLN A 201 -13.88 -1.43 3.43
N LEU A 202 -13.88 -0.16 3.87
CA LEU A 202 -13.75 0.16 5.29
C LEU A 202 -14.91 -0.39 6.10
N ARG A 203 -16.16 -0.20 5.64
CA ARG A 203 -17.37 -0.67 6.31
C ARG A 203 -17.45 -2.19 6.38
N ASP A 204 -16.97 -2.89 5.35
CA ASP A 204 -16.96 -4.36 5.34
C ASP A 204 -15.98 -4.92 6.37
N LEU A 205 -14.92 -4.17 6.71
CA LEU A 205 -13.94 -4.52 7.76
C LEU A 205 -14.39 -4.07 9.16
N ASP A 206 -15.01 -2.90 9.26
CA ASP A 206 -15.44 -2.27 10.52
C ASP A 206 -16.69 -1.41 10.29
N SER A 207 -17.86 -2.03 10.43
CA SER A 207 -19.15 -1.36 10.22
C SER A 207 -19.46 -0.26 11.25
N ASP A 208 -18.80 -0.32 12.41
CA ASP A 208 -18.99 0.60 13.52
C ASP A 208 -17.93 1.71 13.57
N SER A 209 -17.02 1.76 12.61
CA SER A 209 -15.94 2.75 12.55
C SER A 209 -16.50 4.18 12.66
N GLU A 210 -15.97 4.94 13.62
CA GLU A 210 -16.31 6.35 13.83
C GLU A 210 -16.02 7.20 12.57
N GLN A 211 -15.04 6.78 11.76
CA GLN A 211 -14.69 7.48 10.52
C GLN A 211 -15.72 7.32 9.40
N LEU A 212 -16.65 6.37 9.53
CA LEU A 212 -17.81 6.27 8.64
C LEU A 212 -18.94 7.26 9.02
N LYS A 213 -18.90 7.84 10.21
CA LYS A 213 -19.84 8.82 10.70
C LYS A 213 -19.41 10.20 10.22
N SER A 214 -19.94 10.66 9.08
CA SER A 214 -19.65 12.01 8.60
C SER A 214 -20.79 12.96 8.97
N ASP A 215 -20.45 14.20 9.34
CA ASP A 215 -21.44 15.28 9.55
C ASP A 215 -22.27 15.55 8.29
N ALA A 216 -21.73 15.25 7.10
CA ALA A 216 -22.44 15.36 5.84
C ALA A 216 -23.67 14.45 5.79
N ILE A 217 -23.58 13.22 6.30
CA ILE A 217 -24.75 12.30 6.40
C ILE A 217 -25.80 12.89 7.32
N ALA A 218 -25.42 13.43 8.47
CA ALA A 218 -26.34 14.05 9.40
C ALA A 218 -27.01 15.32 8.80
N VAL A 219 -26.26 16.12 8.05
CA VAL A 219 -26.75 17.32 7.38
C VAL A 219 -27.72 16.93 6.24
N ILE A 220 -27.36 15.97 5.42
CA ILE A 220 -28.21 15.47 4.31
C ILE A 220 -29.47 14.83 4.86
N ALA A 221 -29.36 13.96 5.87
CA ALA A 221 -30.52 13.34 6.53
C ALA A 221 -31.49 14.38 7.09
N LYS A 222 -30.98 15.43 7.73
CA LYS A 222 -31.75 16.54 8.26
C LYS A 222 -32.47 17.32 7.13
N GLN A 223 -31.80 17.57 6.01
CA GLN A 223 -32.39 18.24 4.84
C GLN A 223 -33.48 17.39 4.17
N LEU A 224 -33.28 16.09 4.10
CA LEU A 224 -34.22 15.14 3.50
C LEU A 224 -35.30 14.68 4.48
N GLN A 225 -35.27 15.10 5.74
CA GLN A 225 -36.14 14.60 6.83
C GLN A 225 -36.13 13.06 6.93
N ALA A 226 -34.96 12.46 6.67
CA ALA A 226 -34.77 11.01 6.65
C ALA A 226 -33.94 10.56 7.88
N ASP A 227 -33.99 9.26 8.19
CA ASP A 227 -33.11 8.66 9.19
C ASP A 227 -31.67 8.71 8.66
N PRO A 228 -30.66 9.18 9.46
CA PRO A 228 -29.27 9.15 9.08
C PRO A 228 -28.74 7.77 8.65
N LYS A 229 -29.36 6.70 9.11
CA LYS A 229 -29.05 5.32 8.70
C LYS A 229 -29.61 4.92 7.33
N ALA A 230 -30.49 5.75 6.76
CA ALA A 230 -31.14 5.51 5.48
C ALA A 230 -30.53 6.36 4.34
N VAL A 231 -29.55 7.20 4.66
CA VAL A 231 -28.76 8.04 3.76
C VAL A 231 -27.36 7.46 3.64
#